data_fe9997c39f0041fc6cb3bf0064487b2d
#
_entry.id   fe9997c39f0041fc6cb3bf0064487b2d
#
_cell.length_a   1.000
_cell.length_b   1.000
_cell.length_c   1.000
_cell.angle_alpha   90.00
_cell.angle_beta   90.00
_cell.angle_gamma   90.00
#
_symmetry.space_group_name_H-M   'P 1'
#
loop_
_entity.id
_entity.type
_entity.pdbx_description
1 polymer ?
#
loop_
_entity_poly.entity_id
_entity_poly.type
_entity_poly.pdbx_seq_one_letter_code
_entity_poly.pdbx_strand_id
1 'polypeptide(L)'
;MVTPDKDFAQLVTDHIFMYKPNSFGGGYETWGIPEVQKKFEVERPEQVIDFLGMMGDSSDNIPGLPGVGEKTAKKFINQFGSMEGLLSNTDQLKGKMKEKVEANAELGRLSKELARIMLDVPVTFDAKDFELDHPDVEKVKQIFQDLEFRRLTDNFLKHFLESRRTLRHQRGNKE
;
A
#
# COMPACT_ATOMS: atom_id res chain seq x y z
N MET A 1 5.32 2.26 5.81
CA MET A 1 5.32 1.40 4.60
C MET A 1 5.82 2.23 3.43
N VAL A 2 6.84 1.77 2.70
CA VAL A 2 7.35 2.45 1.50
C VAL A 2 6.75 1.76 0.28
N THR A 3 5.71 2.33 -0.30
CA THR A 3 4.99 1.71 -1.41
C THR A 3 4.16 2.74 -2.20
N PRO A 4 4.10 2.66 -3.55
CA PRO A 4 3.15 3.43 -4.36
C PRO A 4 1.76 2.77 -4.42
N ASP A 5 1.64 1.52 -3.98
CA ASP A 5 0.46 0.71 -4.11
C ASP A 5 -0.67 1.20 -3.19
N LYS A 6 -1.81 1.54 -3.81
CA LYS A 6 -2.99 2.09 -3.13
C LYS A 6 -3.66 1.11 -2.17
N ASP A 7 -3.47 -0.19 -2.38
CA ASP A 7 -4.14 -1.21 -1.58
C ASP A 7 -3.63 -1.22 -0.13
N PHE A 8 -2.36 -0.82 0.08
CA PHE A 8 -1.80 -0.64 1.40
C PHE A 8 -2.43 0.51 2.20
N ALA A 9 -3.26 1.36 1.58
CA ALA A 9 -3.99 2.41 2.30
C ALA A 9 -4.95 1.84 3.36
N GLN A 10 -5.43 0.60 3.19
CA GLN A 10 -6.26 -0.11 4.17
C GLN A 10 -5.53 -0.42 5.50
N LEU A 11 -4.19 -0.36 5.50
CA LEU A 11 -3.35 -0.66 6.67
C LEU A 11 -2.86 0.60 7.41
N VAL A 12 -3.27 1.78 6.97
CA VAL A 12 -2.88 3.05 7.60
C VAL A 12 -3.61 3.19 8.94
N THR A 13 -2.84 3.54 9.97
CA THR A 13 -3.33 3.76 11.34
C THR A 13 -2.66 5.00 11.94
N ASP A 14 -2.90 5.28 13.23
CA ASP A 14 -2.19 6.35 13.96
C ASP A 14 -0.67 6.12 14.03
N HIS A 15 -0.21 4.88 13.81
CA HIS A 15 1.20 4.48 13.91
C HIS A 15 1.79 3.93 12.61
N ILE A 16 0.96 3.70 11.59
CA ILE A 16 1.38 3.13 10.30
C ILE A 16 1.06 4.12 9.20
N PHE A 17 2.08 4.58 8.49
CA PHE A 17 1.98 5.57 7.41
C PHE A 17 2.45 4.95 6.09
N MET A 18 1.90 5.41 4.97
CA MET A 18 2.47 5.14 3.65
C MET A 18 3.45 6.25 3.28
N TYR A 19 4.66 5.85 2.88
CA TYR A 19 5.65 6.73 2.27
C TYR A 19 5.67 6.45 0.77
N LYS A 20 4.99 7.30 0.03
CA LYS A 20 4.64 7.07 -1.37
C LYS A 20 5.48 7.94 -2.30
N PRO A 21 6.22 7.35 -3.27
CA PRO A 21 6.92 8.15 -4.26
C PRO A 21 5.94 8.88 -5.18
N ASN A 22 6.26 10.13 -5.51
CA ASN A 22 5.48 10.94 -6.43
C ASN A 22 5.58 10.40 -7.86
N SER A 23 4.45 10.31 -8.56
CA SER A 23 4.36 9.72 -9.91
C SER A 23 5.11 10.52 -11.00
N PHE A 24 5.36 11.82 -10.79
CA PHE A 24 5.96 12.72 -11.79
C PHE A 24 7.34 13.26 -11.40
N GLY A 25 8.08 12.52 -10.58
CA GLY A 25 9.45 12.86 -10.23
C GLY A 25 9.57 13.86 -9.07
N GLY A 26 10.60 13.68 -8.26
CA GLY A 26 11.01 14.61 -7.22
C GLY A 26 10.19 14.55 -5.93
N GLY A 27 10.51 13.57 -5.05
CA GLY A 27 10.00 13.56 -3.69
C GLY A 27 9.00 12.45 -3.39
N TYR A 28 8.44 12.53 -2.20
CA TYR A 28 7.54 11.54 -1.63
C TYR A 28 6.41 12.25 -0.91
N GLU A 29 5.27 11.60 -0.84
CA GLU A 29 4.15 11.99 0.00
C GLU A 29 4.04 11.02 1.17
N THR A 30 3.75 11.53 2.36
CA THR A 30 3.40 10.69 3.51
C THR A 30 1.90 10.69 3.66
N TRP A 31 1.29 9.51 3.58
CA TRP A 31 -0.14 9.36 3.79
C TRP A 31 -0.41 8.75 5.16
N GLY A 32 -1.11 9.52 5.99
CA GLY A 32 -1.77 9.08 7.21
C GLY A 32 -3.28 8.93 6.98
N ILE A 33 -4.03 8.82 8.07
CA ILE A 33 -5.50 8.69 8.03
C ILE A 33 -6.16 9.82 7.22
N PRO A 34 -5.80 11.12 7.40
CA PRO A 34 -6.44 12.22 6.67
C PRO A 34 -6.26 12.13 5.15
N GLU A 35 -5.08 11.71 4.68
CA GLU A 35 -4.80 11.57 3.24
C GLU A 35 -5.59 10.41 2.63
N VAL A 36 -5.71 9.29 3.35
CA VAL A 36 -6.53 8.15 2.93
C VAL A 36 -8.01 8.54 2.88
N GLN A 37 -8.53 9.17 3.93
CA GLN A 37 -9.91 9.67 3.98
C GLN A 37 -10.21 10.61 2.80
N LYS A 38 -9.33 11.56 2.54
CA LYS A 38 -9.48 12.51 1.44
C LYS A 38 -9.43 11.83 0.07
N LYS A 39 -8.53 10.85 -0.12
CA LYS A 39 -8.32 10.18 -1.41
C LYS A 39 -9.49 9.28 -1.77
N PHE A 40 -9.95 8.47 -0.83
CA PHE A 40 -10.98 7.45 -1.07
C PHE A 40 -12.38 7.91 -0.67
N GLU A 41 -12.50 9.07 -0.01
CA GLU A 41 -13.75 9.59 0.56
C GLU A 41 -14.39 8.60 1.53
N VAL A 42 -13.57 8.04 2.42
CA VAL A 42 -13.96 7.09 3.48
C VAL A 42 -13.82 7.73 4.86
N GLU A 43 -14.53 7.20 5.85
CA GLU A 43 -14.40 7.64 7.24
C GLU A 43 -13.20 7.01 7.94
N ARG A 44 -12.85 5.78 7.55
CA ARG A 44 -11.75 5.00 8.14
C ARG A 44 -10.96 4.27 7.07
N PRO A 45 -9.64 4.12 7.24
CA PRO A 45 -8.78 3.44 6.26
C PRO A 45 -9.23 2.02 5.90
N GLU A 46 -9.78 1.26 6.84
CA GLU A 46 -10.24 -0.10 6.61
C GLU A 46 -11.35 -0.18 5.55
N GLN A 47 -12.14 0.89 5.37
CA GLN A 47 -13.18 0.95 4.34
C GLN A 47 -12.61 0.97 2.90
N VAL A 48 -11.29 1.15 2.74
CA VAL A 48 -10.62 0.99 1.44
C VAL A 48 -10.82 -0.41 0.89
N ILE A 49 -10.92 -1.43 1.75
CA ILE A 49 -11.23 -2.82 1.36
C ILE A 49 -12.62 -2.87 0.67
N ASP A 50 -13.61 -2.26 1.28
CA ASP A 50 -14.97 -2.21 0.73
C ASP A 50 -15.04 -1.40 -0.57
N PHE A 51 -14.34 -0.26 -0.59
CA PHE A 51 -14.22 0.58 -1.77
C PHE A 51 -13.64 -0.18 -2.97
N LEU A 52 -12.50 -0.86 -2.78
CA LEU A 52 -11.85 -1.67 -3.81
C LEU A 52 -12.71 -2.88 -4.20
N GLY A 53 -13.31 -3.55 -3.24
CA GLY A 53 -14.24 -4.66 -3.49
C GLY A 53 -15.47 -4.26 -4.32
N MET A 54 -16.00 -3.05 -4.11
CA MET A 54 -17.13 -2.52 -4.91
C MET A 54 -16.69 -2.09 -6.31
N MET A 55 -15.58 -1.35 -6.40
CA MET A 55 -15.07 -0.80 -7.65
C MET A 55 -14.42 -1.88 -8.53
N GLY A 56 -13.79 -2.86 -7.91
CA GLY A 56 -12.87 -3.78 -8.56
C GLY A 56 -11.49 -3.16 -8.80
N ASP A 57 -10.56 -4.01 -9.19
CA ASP A 57 -9.22 -3.61 -9.63
C ASP A 57 -8.78 -4.44 -10.83
N SER A 58 -8.66 -3.79 -11.98
CA SER A 58 -8.25 -4.45 -13.21
C SER A 58 -6.79 -4.89 -13.20
N SER A 59 -5.93 -4.23 -12.39
CA SER A 59 -4.51 -4.60 -12.26
C SER A 59 -4.36 -5.96 -11.61
N ASP A 60 -5.22 -6.26 -10.63
CA ASP A 60 -5.22 -7.48 -9.84
C ASP A 60 -6.32 -8.48 -10.25
N ASN A 61 -6.99 -8.17 -11.35
CA ASN A 61 -8.11 -8.97 -11.87
C ASN A 61 -9.25 -9.15 -10.85
N ILE A 62 -9.48 -8.14 -10.01
CA ILE A 62 -10.61 -8.10 -9.07
C ILE A 62 -11.82 -7.53 -9.80
N PRO A 63 -12.91 -8.31 -9.96
CA PRO A 63 -14.02 -7.92 -10.84
C PRO A 63 -14.86 -6.74 -10.32
N GLY A 64 -15.02 -6.62 -9.00
CA GLY A 64 -15.94 -5.65 -8.41
C GLY A 64 -17.41 -5.90 -8.71
N LEU A 65 -18.27 -4.91 -8.41
CA LEU A 65 -19.67 -4.94 -8.76
C LEU A 65 -19.89 -4.36 -10.17
N PRO A 66 -20.56 -5.06 -11.08
CA PRO A 66 -20.76 -4.61 -12.47
C PRO A 66 -21.45 -3.26 -12.58
N GLY A 67 -20.74 -2.29 -13.18
CA GLY A 67 -21.21 -0.91 -13.36
C GLY A 67 -20.96 0.00 -12.17
N VAL A 68 -20.21 -0.45 -11.17
CA VAL A 68 -19.73 0.35 -10.06
C VAL A 68 -18.30 0.77 -10.33
N GLY A 69 -18.10 2.03 -10.72
CA GLY A 69 -16.78 2.66 -10.82
C GLY A 69 -16.47 3.50 -9.58
N GLU A 70 -15.33 4.19 -9.58
CA GLU A 70 -14.81 4.98 -8.44
C GLU A 70 -15.87 5.90 -7.81
N LYS A 71 -16.55 6.73 -8.62
CA LYS A 71 -17.56 7.67 -8.11
C LYS A 71 -18.75 6.99 -7.44
N THR A 72 -19.17 5.84 -7.99
CA THR A 72 -20.30 5.08 -7.43
C THR A 72 -19.89 4.36 -6.16
N ALA A 73 -18.68 3.78 -6.13
CA ALA A 73 -18.13 3.13 -4.95
C ALA A 73 -17.99 4.13 -3.77
N LYS A 74 -17.45 5.32 -4.00
CA LYS A 74 -17.41 6.41 -3.01
C LYS A 74 -18.78 6.74 -2.46
N LYS A 75 -19.78 6.92 -3.35
CA LYS A 75 -21.16 7.17 -2.94
C LYS A 75 -21.72 6.04 -2.08
N PHE A 76 -21.46 4.80 -2.45
CA PHE A 76 -21.95 3.63 -1.71
C PHE A 76 -21.30 3.51 -0.34
N ILE A 77 -20.00 3.74 -0.24
CA ILE A 77 -19.30 3.77 1.06
C ILE A 77 -19.87 4.85 1.96
N ASN A 78 -20.07 6.06 1.45
CA ASN A 78 -20.64 7.16 2.24
C ASN A 78 -22.09 6.90 2.68
N GLN A 79 -22.88 6.19 1.86
CA GLN A 79 -24.29 5.92 2.16
C GLN A 79 -24.49 4.67 3.02
N PHE A 80 -23.72 3.62 2.79
CA PHE A 80 -23.93 2.29 3.37
C PHE A 80 -22.80 1.82 4.28
N GLY A 81 -21.67 2.50 4.29
CA GLY A 81 -20.52 2.24 5.14
C GLY A 81 -19.65 1.05 4.73
N SER A 82 -20.23 0.00 4.13
CA SER A 82 -19.53 -1.23 3.74
C SER A 82 -20.25 -1.97 2.61
N MET A 83 -19.61 -3.00 2.07
CA MET A 83 -20.20 -3.94 1.12
C MET A 83 -21.46 -4.63 1.73
N GLU A 84 -21.35 -5.09 2.96
CA GLU A 84 -22.45 -5.74 3.68
C GLU A 84 -23.60 -4.75 3.91
N GLY A 85 -23.27 -3.50 4.27
CA GLY A 85 -24.26 -2.43 4.42
C GLY A 85 -25.00 -2.15 3.10
N LEU A 86 -24.29 -2.11 1.97
CA LEU A 86 -24.89 -1.98 0.65
C LEU A 86 -25.82 -3.16 0.32
N LEU A 87 -25.32 -4.40 0.49
CA LEU A 87 -26.06 -5.62 0.14
C LEU A 87 -27.30 -5.84 1.02
N SER A 88 -27.25 -5.36 2.26
CA SER A 88 -28.41 -5.43 3.19
C SER A 88 -29.46 -4.35 2.97
N ASN A 89 -29.16 -3.32 2.17
CA ASN A 89 -30.03 -2.16 1.93
C ASN A 89 -30.25 -1.89 0.44
N THR A 90 -30.32 -2.95 -0.37
CA THR A 90 -30.51 -2.83 -1.83
C THR A 90 -31.86 -2.22 -2.22
N ASP A 91 -32.83 -2.23 -1.31
CA ASP A 91 -34.14 -1.55 -1.46
C ASP A 91 -34.02 -0.03 -1.63
N GLN A 92 -32.94 0.57 -1.12
CA GLN A 92 -32.63 1.98 -1.31
C GLN A 92 -32.03 2.30 -2.69
N LEU A 93 -31.62 1.27 -3.44
CA LEU A 93 -31.17 1.42 -4.82
C LEU A 93 -32.34 1.41 -5.78
N LYS A 94 -32.17 2.05 -6.97
CA LYS A 94 -33.23 2.17 -7.98
C LYS A 94 -32.81 1.59 -9.33
N GLY A 95 -33.79 1.05 -10.05
CA GLY A 95 -33.62 0.60 -11.44
C GLY A 95 -32.51 -0.43 -11.63
N LYS A 96 -31.84 -0.36 -12.77
CA LYS A 96 -30.79 -1.32 -13.17
C LYS A 96 -29.64 -1.46 -12.18
N MET A 97 -29.37 -0.46 -11.35
CA MET A 97 -28.29 -0.56 -10.35
C MET A 97 -28.68 -1.54 -9.24
N LYS A 98 -29.94 -1.49 -8.76
CA LYS A 98 -30.45 -2.46 -7.80
C LYS A 98 -30.32 -3.89 -8.33
N GLU A 99 -30.85 -4.13 -9.52
CA GLU A 99 -30.81 -5.45 -10.18
C GLU A 99 -29.38 -5.99 -10.30
N LYS A 100 -28.44 -5.12 -10.73
CA LYS A 100 -27.02 -5.50 -10.86
C LYS A 100 -26.37 -5.86 -9.54
N VAL A 101 -26.59 -5.06 -8.50
CA VAL A 101 -26.02 -5.30 -7.18
C VAL A 101 -26.58 -6.60 -6.58
N GLU A 102 -27.87 -6.81 -6.66
CA GLU A 102 -28.54 -8.02 -6.15
C GLU A 102 -28.09 -9.28 -6.91
N ALA A 103 -28.04 -9.21 -8.24
CA ALA A 103 -27.59 -10.34 -9.08
C ALA A 103 -26.11 -10.70 -8.91
N ASN A 104 -25.28 -9.76 -8.42
CA ASN A 104 -23.84 -9.94 -8.27
C ASN A 104 -23.37 -9.83 -6.82
N ALA A 105 -24.21 -10.09 -5.85
CA ALA A 105 -23.89 -9.98 -4.43
C ALA A 105 -22.67 -10.86 -4.02
N GLU A 106 -22.65 -12.10 -4.50
CA GLU A 106 -21.52 -13.03 -4.21
C GLU A 106 -20.24 -12.56 -4.89
N LEU A 107 -20.31 -12.01 -6.09
CA LEU A 107 -19.15 -11.44 -6.77
C LEU A 107 -18.60 -10.23 -6.00
N GLY A 108 -19.47 -9.41 -5.43
CA GLY A 108 -19.08 -8.30 -4.56
C GLY A 108 -18.36 -8.77 -3.30
N ARG A 109 -18.87 -9.81 -2.62
CA ARG A 109 -18.21 -10.41 -1.44
C ARG A 109 -16.85 -10.99 -1.79
N LEU A 110 -16.77 -11.76 -2.88
CA LEU A 110 -15.51 -12.31 -3.37
C LEU A 110 -14.50 -11.19 -3.68
N SER A 111 -14.94 -10.14 -4.36
CA SER A 111 -14.08 -8.99 -4.71
C SER A 111 -13.56 -8.28 -3.47
N LYS A 112 -14.37 -8.12 -2.42
CA LYS A 112 -13.97 -7.57 -1.14
C LYS A 112 -12.92 -8.47 -0.45
N GLU A 113 -13.11 -9.78 -0.49
CA GLU A 113 -12.15 -10.73 0.09
C GLU A 113 -10.81 -10.71 -0.65
N LEU A 114 -10.84 -10.64 -1.98
CA LEU A 114 -9.63 -10.51 -2.81
C LEU A 114 -8.89 -9.18 -2.59
N ALA A 115 -9.61 -8.10 -2.32
CA ALA A 115 -9.02 -6.80 -2.03
C ALA A 115 -8.40 -6.71 -0.63
N ARG A 116 -8.72 -7.64 0.27
CA ARG A 116 -8.21 -7.65 1.64
C ARG A 116 -6.77 -8.15 1.68
N ILE A 117 -5.87 -7.38 2.27
CA ILE A 117 -4.50 -7.83 2.55
C ILE A 117 -4.52 -8.83 3.72
N MET A 118 -3.93 -10.01 3.51
CA MET A 118 -3.74 -10.99 4.59
C MET A 118 -2.72 -10.48 5.60
N LEU A 119 -3.10 -10.43 6.87
CA LEU A 119 -2.22 -10.01 7.98
C LEU A 119 -1.69 -11.17 8.81
N ASP A 120 -2.29 -12.36 8.65
CA ASP A 120 -2.02 -13.58 9.41
C ASP A 120 -1.29 -14.65 8.59
N VAL A 121 -0.49 -14.21 7.61
CA VAL A 121 0.35 -15.12 6.81
C VAL A 121 1.25 -15.92 7.76
N PRO A 122 1.30 -17.26 7.64
CA PRO A 122 2.09 -18.12 8.53
C PRO A 122 3.59 -18.05 8.22
N VAL A 123 4.21 -16.94 8.58
CA VAL A 123 5.65 -16.71 8.44
C VAL A 123 6.28 -16.53 9.82
N THR A 124 7.49 -17.05 9.99
CA THR A 124 8.29 -16.76 11.17
C THR A 124 8.96 -15.42 10.96
N PHE A 125 8.76 -14.49 11.90
CA PHE A 125 9.40 -13.19 11.91
C PHE A 125 10.44 -13.15 13.04
N ASP A 126 11.72 -12.92 12.68
CA ASP A 126 12.76 -12.57 13.64
C ASP A 126 13.31 -11.18 13.25
N ALA A 127 13.19 -10.21 14.15
CA ALA A 127 13.67 -8.84 13.91
C ALA A 127 15.17 -8.77 13.61
N LYS A 128 15.96 -9.74 14.09
CA LYS A 128 17.41 -9.81 13.82
C LYS A 128 17.71 -10.07 12.35
N ASP A 129 16.86 -10.80 11.65
CA ASP A 129 17.02 -11.08 10.21
C ASP A 129 16.90 -9.82 9.36
N PHE A 130 16.34 -8.74 9.93
CA PHE A 130 16.14 -7.45 9.27
C PHE A 130 17.09 -6.36 9.75
N GLU A 131 18.06 -6.70 10.62
CA GLU A 131 19.13 -5.78 10.97
C GLU A 131 20.07 -5.59 9.77
N LEU A 132 20.39 -4.31 9.49
CA LEU A 132 21.33 -3.98 8.41
C LEU A 132 22.76 -4.32 8.86
N ASP A 133 23.31 -5.38 8.29
CA ASP A 133 24.71 -5.70 8.41
C ASP A 133 25.60 -4.78 7.55
N HIS A 134 26.88 -4.73 7.92
CA HIS A 134 27.85 -4.04 7.10
C HIS A 134 28.07 -4.80 5.79
N PRO A 135 27.85 -4.16 4.63
CA PRO A 135 28.04 -4.83 3.35
C PRO A 135 29.51 -5.25 3.16
N ASP A 136 29.72 -6.40 2.56
CA ASP A 136 31.02 -6.81 2.01
C ASP A 136 31.32 -5.95 0.79
N VAL A 137 32.15 -4.93 0.99
CA VAL A 137 32.46 -3.90 -0.02
C VAL A 137 33.10 -4.50 -1.25
N GLU A 138 34.02 -5.49 -1.07
CA GLU A 138 34.69 -6.09 -2.20
C GLU A 138 33.74 -6.97 -3.04
N LYS A 139 32.86 -7.70 -2.38
CA LYS A 139 31.83 -8.49 -3.05
C LYS A 139 30.82 -7.58 -3.81
N VAL A 140 30.42 -6.46 -3.21
CA VAL A 140 29.54 -5.49 -3.88
C VAL A 140 30.22 -4.87 -5.09
N LYS A 141 31.50 -4.50 -4.99
CA LYS A 141 32.28 -3.98 -6.12
C LYS A 141 32.35 -5.00 -7.25
N GLN A 142 32.64 -6.26 -6.94
CA GLN A 142 32.74 -7.32 -7.95
C GLN A 142 31.38 -7.47 -8.68
N ILE A 143 30.27 -7.59 -7.94
CA ILE A 143 28.92 -7.72 -8.52
C ILE A 143 28.59 -6.50 -9.41
N PHE A 144 28.90 -5.28 -8.96
CA PHE A 144 28.62 -4.08 -9.73
C PHE A 144 29.49 -3.96 -10.98
N GLN A 145 30.74 -4.44 -10.93
CA GLN A 145 31.63 -4.53 -12.09
C GLN A 145 31.10 -5.53 -13.12
N ASP A 146 30.68 -6.71 -12.69
CA ASP A 146 30.14 -7.76 -13.55
C ASP A 146 28.84 -7.29 -14.23
N LEU A 147 28.04 -6.43 -13.56
CA LEU A 147 26.82 -5.82 -14.06
C LEU A 147 27.05 -4.47 -14.76
N GLU A 148 28.29 -4.01 -14.90
CA GLU A 148 28.68 -2.71 -15.49
C GLU A 148 28.02 -1.49 -14.83
N PHE A 149 27.68 -1.54 -13.54
CA PHE A 149 27.00 -0.49 -12.78
C PHE A 149 27.99 0.60 -12.28
N ARG A 150 28.63 1.32 -13.17
CA ARG A 150 29.68 2.32 -12.83
C ARG A 150 29.18 3.39 -11.86
N ARG A 151 28.09 4.11 -12.23
CA ARG A 151 27.53 5.20 -11.42
C ARG A 151 27.00 4.72 -10.06
N LEU A 152 26.44 3.50 -10.01
CA LEU A 152 25.91 2.91 -8.78
C LEU A 152 27.06 2.55 -7.83
N THR A 153 28.17 2.05 -8.36
CA THR A 153 29.40 1.77 -7.60
C THR A 153 29.93 3.02 -6.91
N ASP A 154 30.06 4.12 -7.66
CA ASP A 154 30.58 5.39 -7.13
C ASP A 154 29.66 5.92 -6.00
N ASN A 155 28.36 5.92 -6.21
CA ASN A 155 27.40 6.35 -5.22
C ASN A 155 27.41 5.49 -3.97
N PHE A 156 27.43 4.17 -4.11
CA PHE A 156 27.50 3.23 -2.99
C PHE A 156 28.74 3.44 -2.15
N LEU A 157 29.90 3.51 -2.79
CA LEU A 157 31.18 3.70 -2.10
C LEU A 157 31.23 5.05 -1.37
N LYS A 158 30.72 6.10 -1.98
CA LYS A 158 30.64 7.42 -1.35
C LYS A 158 29.80 7.39 -0.09
N HIS A 159 28.58 6.88 -0.16
CA HIS A 159 27.67 6.80 0.99
C HIS A 159 28.23 5.88 2.09
N PHE A 160 28.82 4.76 1.73
CA PHE A 160 29.39 3.83 2.69
C PHE A 160 30.59 4.43 3.43
N LEU A 161 31.46 5.15 2.74
CA LEU A 161 32.61 5.82 3.35
C LEU A 161 32.20 7.02 4.21
N GLU A 162 31.19 7.76 3.82
CA GLU A 162 30.65 8.87 4.60
C GLU A 162 30.00 8.36 5.90
N SER A 163 29.22 7.31 5.85
CA SER A 163 28.60 6.68 7.03
C SER A 163 29.65 6.19 8.03
N ARG A 164 30.75 5.61 7.57
CA ARG A 164 31.86 5.19 8.44
C ARG A 164 32.55 6.36 9.14
N ARG A 165 32.70 7.51 8.48
CA ARG A 165 33.29 8.71 9.07
C ARG A 165 32.43 9.26 10.21
N THR A 166 31.11 9.30 10.00
CA THR A 166 30.14 9.80 11.00
C THR A 166 30.09 8.92 12.25
N LEU A 167 30.09 7.59 12.08
CA LEU A 167 30.09 6.64 13.20
C LEU A 167 31.39 6.67 14.01
N ARG A 168 32.55 6.90 13.39
CA ARG A 168 33.81 7.05 14.10
C ARG A 168 33.87 8.34 14.93
N HIS A 169 33.33 9.44 14.44
CA HIS A 169 33.24 10.71 15.17
C HIS A 169 32.35 10.61 16.41
N GLN A 170 31.24 9.86 16.32
CA GLN A 170 30.33 9.67 17.46
C GLN A 170 30.90 8.74 18.55
N ARG A 171 31.80 7.81 18.20
CA ARG A 171 32.50 6.95 19.20
C ARG A 171 33.69 7.65 19.84
N GLY A 172 34.36 8.55 19.14
CA GLY A 172 35.54 9.28 19.68
C GLY A 172 35.19 10.42 20.63
N ASN A 173 33.91 10.81 20.75
CA ASN A 173 33.43 11.85 21.68
C ASN A 173 32.83 11.27 22.97
N LYS A 174 32.98 9.99 23.25
CA LYS A 174 32.49 9.31 24.45
C LYS A 174 33.62 8.76 25.35
N GLU A 175 34.83 9.14 25.10
CA GLU A 175 35.97 9.05 26.00
C GLU A 175 36.35 10.52 26.45
#